data_3db1390a563b20361558396a9d8543ea
#
_entry.id   3db1390a563b20361558396a9d8543ea
#
_cell.length_a   1.000
_cell.length_b   1.000
_cell.length_c   1.000
_cell.angle_alpha   90.00
_cell.angle_beta   90.00
_cell.angle_gamma   90.00
#
_symmetry.space_group_name_H-M   'P 1'
#
loop_
_entity.id
_entity.type
_entity.pdbx_description
1 polymer ?
#
loop_
_entity_poly.entity_id
_entity_poly.type
_entity_poly.pdbx_seq_one_letter_code
_entity_poly.pdbx_strand_id
1 'polypeptide(L)'
;MSTYYEDIRGVKDLDLPWKTLAETNILIVGATGLIGRALVDVLMQLPHRNFHLYAGARDLVYAQNCFAEYKDEAAFTILSYDVVMPMPFDMDFHYIIHAASYAAPSAFKNDPVGVITANIGGVDHLFSYGIQHHLRKLLYVSSGEVYGEGNGTPFREEDSGAFDWFSLRACYPSAKRTAETLCVSYASQYQIETSIVRPCHIYGPFFTPKDDRAYAQFIRNVVAGENIVLKSPGLLSLIHISE
;
A
#
# COMPACT_ATOMS: atom_id res chain seq x y z
N MET A 1 -20.31 7.97 4.82
CA MET A 1 -20.07 7.07 3.66
C MET A 1 -20.28 7.76 2.32
N SER A 2 -21.15 8.77 2.20
CA SER A 2 -21.39 9.49 0.94
C SER A 2 -20.11 10.10 0.38
N THR A 3 -19.36 10.82 1.18
CA THR A 3 -18.12 11.54 0.76
C THR A 3 -17.05 10.61 0.18
N TYR A 4 -16.79 9.46 0.81
CA TYR A 4 -15.79 8.50 0.29
C TYR A 4 -16.15 8.00 -1.12
N TYR A 5 -17.40 7.61 -1.34
CA TYR A 5 -17.82 7.13 -2.67
C TYR A 5 -17.95 8.27 -3.69
N GLU A 6 -18.11 9.51 -3.25
CA GLU A 6 -18.00 10.69 -4.11
C GLU A 6 -16.57 10.90 -4.56
N ASP A 7 -15.59 10.79 -3.65
CA ASP A 7 -14.16 10.88 -3.97
C ASP A 7 -13.75 9.75 -4.93
N ILE A 8 -14.14 8.50 -4.65
CA ILE A 8 -13.86 7.36 -5.54
C ILE A 8 -14.43 7.60 -6.95
N ARG A 9 -15.67 8.11 -7.04
CA ARG A 9 -16.27 8.45 -8.33
C ARG A 9 -15.55 9.59 -9.03
N GLY A 10 -15.06 10.59 -8.28
CA GLY A 10 -14.28 11.68 -8.84
C GLY A 10 -12.99 11.21 -9.54
N VAL A 11 -12.34 10.20 -8.98
CA VAL A 11 -11.10 9.65 -9.59
C VAL A 11 -11.34 9.02 -10.96
N LYS A 12 -12.47 8.33 -11.17
CA LYS A 12 -12.79 7.71 -12.46
C LYS A 12 -12.98 8.72 -13.59
N ASP A 13 -13.37 9.96 -13.26
CA ASP A 13 -13.64 11.04 -14.20
C ASP A 13 -12.35 11.82 -14.56
N LEU A 14 -11.21 11.49 -13.93
CA LEU A 14 -9.92 12.06 -14.31
C LEU A 14 -9.48 11.55 -15.68
N ASP A 15 -8.84 12.42 -16.44
CA ASP A 15 -8.24 12.08 -17.74
C ASP A 15 -6.95 11.27 -17.55
N LEU A 16 -7.12 10.00 -17.17
CA LEU A 16 -6.04 9.04 -16.99
C LEU A 16 -6.07 7.99 -18.11
N PRO A 17 -4.96 7.35 -18.42
CA PRO A 17 -4.86 6.38 -19.51
C PRO A 17 -5.51 5.02 -19.16
N TRP A 18 -6.76 5.02 -18.70
CA TRP A 18 -7.49 3.81 -18.28
C TRP A 18 -7.51 2.70 -19.33
N LYS A 19 -7.44 3.08 -20.62
CA LYS A 19 -7.42 2.13 -21.73
C LYS A 19 -6.19 1.22 -21.74
N THR A 20 -5.10 1.62 -21.09
CA THR A 20 -3.89 0.78 -20.98
C THR A 20 -4.10 -0.46 -20.10
N LEU A 21 -5.14 -0.47 -19.28
CA LEU A 21 -5.51 -1.59 -18.43
C LEU A 21 -6.33 -2.66 -19.20
N ALA A 22 -6.76 -2.39 -20.43
CA ALA A 22 -7.58 -3.32 -21.19
C ALA A 22 -6.87 -4.65 -21.43
N GLU A 23 -7.63 -5.75 -21.32
CA GLU A 23 -7.17 -7.13 -21.54
C GLU A 23 -5.99 -7.53 -20.63
N THR A 24 -5.99 -7.02 -19.39
CA THR A 24 -4.93 -7.32 -18.42
C THR A 24 -5.48 -7.93 -17.14
N ASN A 25 -4.60 -8.67 -16.45
CA ASN A 25 -4.80 -9.09 -15.08
C ASN A 25 -4.03 -8.15 -14.15
N ILE A 26 -4.71 -7.59 -13.16
CA ILE A 26 -4.16 -6.64 -12.18
C ILE A 26 -4.24 -7.29 -10.81
N LEU A 27 -3.12 -7.45 -10.11
CA LEU A 27 -3.08 -7.94 -8.75
C LEU A 27 -2.78 -6.80 -7.77
N ILE A 28 -3.62 -6.64 -6.74
CA ILE A 28 -3.35 -5.77 -5.61
C ILE A 28 -3.02 -6.63 -4.40
N VAL A 29 -1.76 -6.65 -3.97
CA VAL A 29 -1.32 -7.35 -2.75
C VAL A 29 -1.49 -6.42 -1.56
N GLY A 30 -2.20 -6.88 -0.52
CA GLY A 30 -2.63 -6.03 0.59
C GLY A 30 -3.91 -5.26 0.27
N ALA A 31 -4.78 -5.86 -0.54
CA ALA A 31 -6.03 -5.26 -1.01
C ALA A 31 -6.98 -4.82 0.11
N THR A 32 -6.97 -5.48 1.26
CA THR A 32 -7.81 -5.12 2.42
C THR A 32 -7.27 -3.99 3.28
N GLY A 33 -6.05 -3.51 3.00
CA GLY A 33 -5.48 -2.33 3.63
C GLY A 33 -6.11 -1.03 3.14
N LEU A 34 -5.87 0.08 3.83
CA LEU A 34 -6.47 1.38 3.52
C LEU A 34 -6.26 1.80 2.05
N ILE A 35 -5.01 1.76 1.57
CA ILE A 35 -4.66 2.12 0.19
C ILE A 35 -5.17 1.05 -0.78
N GLY A 36 -4.94 -0.23 -0.47
CA GLY A 36 -5.36 -1.34 -1.33
C GLY A 36 -6.85 -1.34 -1.58
N ARG A 37 -7.66 -1.11 -0.54
CA ARG A 37 -9.12 -1.03 -0.66
C ARG A 37 -9.56 0.14 -1.54
N ALA A 38 -9.00 1.32 -1.34
CA ALA A 38 -9.32 2.47 -2.18
C ALA A 38 -9.00 2.22 -3.66
N LEU A 39 -7.87 1.55 -3.95
CA LEU A 39 -7.51 1.16 -5.31
C LEU A 39 -8.48 0.13 -5.91
N VAL A 40 -8.91 -0.88 -5.13
CA VAL A 40 -9.95 -1.82 -5.57
C VAL A 40 -11.23 -1.06 -5.89
N ASP A 41 -11.71 -0.21 -4.98
CA ASP A 41 -12.95 0.53 -5.15
C ASP A 41 -12.91 1.46 -6.38
N VAL A 42 -11.78 2.16 -6.63
CA VAL A 42 -11.59 2.99 -7.83
C VAL A 42 -11.67 2.15 -9.10
N LEU A 43 -10.90 1.06 -9.18
CA LEU A 43 -10.85 0.22 -10.38
C LEU A 43 -12.19 -0.46 -10.66
N MET A 44 -12.90 -0.89 -9.60
CA MET A 44 -14.22 -1.50 -9.73
C MET A 44 -15.33 -0.48 -10.08
N GLN A 45 -15.12 0.82 -9.91
CA GLN A 45 -16.05 1.88 -10.32
C GLN A 45 -15.83 2.37 -11.76
N LEU A 46 -14.79 1.91 -12.46
CA LEU A 46 -14.56 2.30 -13.86
C LEU A 46 -15.69 1.79 -14.77
N PRO A 47 -16.20 2.62 -15.70
CA PRO A 47 -17.39 2.28 -16.52
C PRO A 47 -17.13 1.16 -17.53
N HIS A 48 -15.87 0.98 -17.97
CA HIS A 48 -15.49 -0.02 -18.97
C HIS A 48 -14.33 -0.87 -18.43
N ARG A 49 -14.66 -1.90 -17.65
CA ARG A 49 -13.70 -2.82 -17.07
C ARG A 49 -13.41 -3.97 -18.04
N ASN A 50 -12.53 -3.75 -19.00
CA ASN A 50 -12.00 -4.82 -19.86
C ASN A 50 -10.66 -5.33 -19.30
N PHE A 51 -10.60 -5.57 -17.97
CA PHE A 51 -9.48 -6.18 -17.25
C PHE A 51 -10.03 -7.06 -16.14
N HIS A 52 -9.20 -7.94 -15.59
CA HIS A 52 -9.56 -8.71 -14.40
C HIS A 52 -8.77 -8.22 -13.18
N LEU A 53 -9.45 -7.88 -12.09
CA LEU A 53 -8.85 -7.42 -10.86
C LEU A 53 -8.79 -8.54 -9.82
N TYR A 54 -7.60 -8.76 -9.29
CA TYR A 54 -7.33 -9.74 -8.24
C TYR A 54 -6.97 -9.03 -6.95
N ALA A 55 -7.74 -9.29 -5.89
CA ALA A 55 -7.52 -8.77 -4.55
C ALA A 55 -6.78 -9.79 -3.68
N GLY A 56 -5.46 -9.62 -3.54
CA GLY A 56 -4.62 -10.48 -2.71
C GLY A 56 -4.71 -10.11 -1.22
N ALA A 57 -5.15 -11.05 -0.38
CA ALA A 57 -5.32 -10.86 1.05
C ALA A 57 -4.98 -12.13 1.84
N ARG A 58 -4.46 -11.98 3.06
CA ARG A 58 -4.14 -13.13 3.96
C ARG A 58 -5.38 -13.74 4.61
N ASP A 59 -6.32 -12.90 5.00
CA ASP A 59 -7.57 -13.29 5.63
C ASP A 59 -8.71 -13.23 4.60
N LEU A 60 -9.06 -14.40 4.06
CA LEU A 60 -10.11 -14.51 3.06
C LEU A 60 -11.49 -14.11 3.58
N VAL A 61 -11.82 -14.46 4.82
CA VAL A 61 -13.12 -14.14 5.40
C VAL A 61 -13.26 -12.64 5.57
N TYR A 62 -12.22 -11.99 6.06
CA TYR A 62 -12.20 -10.52 6.14
C TYR A 62 -12.27 -9.86 4.76
N ALA A 63 -11.53 -10.39 3.78
CA ALA A 63 -11.53 -9.87 2.42
C ALA A 63 -12.92 -10.01 1.75
N GLN A 64 -13.59 -11.17 1.91
CA GLN A 64 -14.95 -11.38 1.42
C GLN A 64 -15.95 -10.38 2.02
N ASN A 65 -15.81 -10.07 3.30
CA ASN A 65 -16.64 -9.04 3.93
C ASN A 65 -16.32 -7.63 3.42
N CYS A 66 -15.03 -7.31 3.22
CA CYS A 66 -14.60 -6.01 2.68
C CYS A 66 -15.14 -5.74 1.28
N PHE A 67 -15.20 -6.78 0.44
CA PHE A 67 -15.54 -6.69 -0.98
C PHE A 67 -16.85 -7.40 -1.33
N ALA A 68 -17.76 -7.51 -0.37
CA ALA A 68 -19.04 -8.19 -0.54
C ALA A 68 -19.88 -7.63 -1.70
N GLU A 69 -19.74 -6.34 -2.01
CA GLU A 69 -20.41 -5.67 -3.12
C GLU A 69 -19.91 -6.14 -4.50
N TYR A 70 -18.69 -6.68 -4.59
CA TYR A 70 -18.07 -7.14 -5.84
C TYR A 70 -18.09 -8.66 -6.01
N LYS A 71 -18.71 -9.41 -5.09
CA LYS A 71 -18.66 -10.89 -5.06
C LYS A 71 -19.18 -11.57 -6.32
N ASP A 72 -20.14 -10.94 -7.00
CA ASP A 72 -20.80 -11.47 -8.21
C ASP A 72 -20.26 -10.82 -9.50
N GLU A 73 -19.25 -9.96 -9.41
CA GLU A 73 -18.61 -9.30 -10.54
C GLU A 73 -17.62 -10.24 -11.24
N ALA A 74 -17.89 -10.59 -12.50
CA ALA A 74 -17.05 -11.50 -13.27
C ALA A 74 -15.60 -11.04 -13.45
N ALA A 75 -15.35 -9.73 -13.34
CA ALA A 75 -14.03 -9.11 -13.48
C ALA A 75 -13.28 -8.97 -12.14
N PHE A 76 -13.73 -9.64 -11.05
CA PHE A 76 -13.14 -9.53 -9.72
C PHE A 76 -12.94 -10.89 -9.07
N THR A 77 -11.76 -11.09 -8.47
CA THR A 77 -11.44 -12.33 -7.73
C THR A 77 -10.64 -12.01 -6.48
N ILE A 78 -11.00 -12.61 -5.35
CA ILE A 78 -10.21 -12.55 -4.12
C ILE A 78 -9.27 -13.74 -4.08
N LEU A 79 -7.98 -13.49 -3.86
CA LEU A 79 -6.94 -14.51 -3.75
C LEU A 79 -6.39 -14.58 -2.32
N SER A 80 -6.21 -15.81 -1.80
CA SER A 80 -5.46 -16.04 -0.57
C SER A 80 -3.98 -15.92 -0.85
N TYR A 81 -3.35 -14.85 -0.35
CA TYR A 81 -1.92 -14.65 -0.55
C TYR A 81 -1.30 -13.89 0.63
N ASP A 82 -0.21 -14.45 1.16
CA ASP A 82 0.69 -13.78 2.08
C ASP A 82 2.00 -13.45 1.36
N VAL A 83 2.34 -12.17 1.30
CA VAL A 83 3.50 -11.66 0.57
C VAL A 83 4.85 -12.18 1.09
N VAL A 84 4.90 -12.67 2.33
CA VAL A 84 6.11 -13.30 2.89
C VAL A 84 6.38 -14.70 2.31
N MET A 85 5.46 -15.23 1.51
CA MET A 85 5.60 -16.53 0.84
C MET A 85 5.80 -16.32 -0.66
N PRO A 86 6.51 -17.25 -1.35
CA PRO A 86 6.53 -17.26 -2.81
C PRO A 86 5.12 -17.30 -3.38
N MET A 87 4.92 -16.66 -4.52
CA MET A 87 3.61 -16.61 -5.17
C MET A 87 3.23 -17.99 -5.75
N PRO A 88 2.08 -18.57 -5.35
CA PRO A 88 1.74 -19.95 -5.70
C PRO A 88 0.86 -20.07 -6.97
N PHE A 89 0.64 -18.97 -7.71
CA PHE A 89 -0.29 -18.94 -8.81
C PHE A 89 0.41 -19.24 -10.15
N ASP A 90 -0.23 -20.02 -11.02
CA ASP A 90 0.21 -20.30 -12.39
C ASP A 90 -0.70 -19.54 -13.36
N MET A 91 -0.56 -18.22 -13.37
CA MET A 91 -1.31 -17.31 -14.24
C MET A 91 -0.55 -16.00 -14.41
N ASP A 92 -0.72 -15.28 -15.49
CA ASP A 92 -0.04 -14.01 -15.72
C ASP A 92 -0.75 -12.85 -15.02
N PHE A 93 -0.02 -12.09 -14.19
CA PHE A 93 -0.42 -10.77 -13.75
C PHE A 93 0.41 -9.71 -14.51
N HIS A 94 -0.26 -8.94 -15.34
CA HIS A 94 0.39 -7.89 -16.14
C HIS A 94 0.81 -6.70 -15.29
N TYR A 95 0.03 -6.39 -14.26
CA TYR A 95 0.28 -5.33 -13.30
C TYR A 95 0.17 -5.86 -11.88
N ILE A 96 1.15 -5.55 -11.05
CA ILE A 96 1.12 -5.88 -9.62
C ILE A 96 1.28 -4.59 -8.81
N ILE A 97 0.36 -4.36 -7.88
CA ILE A 97 0.46 -3.28 -6.89
C ILE A 97 0.77 -3.91 -5.54
N HIS A 98 1.97 -3.65 -5.04
CA HIS A 98 2.40 -4.14 -3.73
C HIS A 98 2.12 -3.09 -2.65
N ALA A 99 0.93 -3.19 -2.01
CA ALA A 99 0.48 -2.35 -0.92
C ALA A 99 0.48 -3.06 0.45
N ALA A 100 0.97 -4.31 0.51
CA ALA A 100 1.07 -5.06 1.76
C ALA A 100 2.29 -4.61 2.57
N SER A 101 2.08 -4.15 3.78
CA SER A 101 3.14 -3.83 4.74
C SER A 101 2.57 -3.72 6.15
N TYR A 102 3.38 -4.04 7.14
CA TYR A 102 3.10 -3.73 8.54
C TYR A 102 3.54 -2.28 8.82
N ALA A 103 2.62 -1.33 8.67
CA ALA A 103 2.91 0.11 8.81
C ALA A 103 2.46 0.71 10.15
N ALA A 104 1.98 -0.10 11.09
CA ALA A 104 1.57 0.36 12.41
C ALA A 104 2.75 0.38 13.40
N PRO A 105 2.88 1.42 14.26
CA PRO A 105 3.95 1.52 15.26
C PRO A 105 4.07 0.30 16.17
N SER A 106 2.95 -0.33 16.52
CA SER A 106 2.92 -1.58 17.31
C SER A 106 3.64 -2.73 16.61
N ALA A 107 3.56 -2.83 15.29
CA ALA A 107 4.26 -3.87 14.54
C ALA A 107 5.78 -3.70 14.61
N PHE A 108 6.27 -2.47 14.54
CA PHE A 108 7.72 -2.20 14.64
C PHE A 108 8.32 -2.62 15.98
N LYS A 109 7.50 -2.57 17.04
CA LYS A 109 7.91 -2.98 18.38
C LYS A 109 7.76 -4.49 18.61
N ASN A 110 6.67 -5.08 18.10
CA ASN A 110 6.28 -6.45 18.45
C ASN A 110 6.80 -7.48 17.44
N ASP A 111 7.00 -7.11 16.19
CA ASP A 111 7.46 -7.99 15.11
C ASP A 111 8.35 -7.25 14.10
N PRO A 112 9.48 -6.68 14.51
CA PRO A 112 10.38 -5.95 13.62
C PRO A 112 10.97 -6.83 12.50
N VAL A 113 11.17 -8.13 12.77
CA VAL A 113 11.65 -9.09 11.75
C VAL A 113 10.60 -9.31 10.69
N GLY A 114 9.34 -9.51 11.05
CA GLY A 114 8.24 -9.63 10.10
C GLY A 114 8.04 -8.36 9.26
N VAL A 115 8.27 -7.18 9.85
CA VAL A 115 8.27 -5.90 9.10
C VAL A 115 9.33 -5.91 7.99
N ILE A 116 10.55 -6.32 8.30
CA ILE A 116 11.66 -6.39 7.33
C ILE A 116 11.35 -7.43 6.26
N THR A 117 11.00 -8.65 6.66
CA THR A 117 10.75 -9.78 5.76
C THR A 117 9.61 -9.49 4.79
N ALA A 118 8.50 -8.91 5.27
CA ALA A 118 7.36 -8.58 4.41
C ALA A 118 7.67 -7.53 3.35
N ASN A 119 8.53 -6.56 3.66
CA ASN A 119 8.88 -5.51 2.70
C ASN A 119 9.94 -5.98 1.70
N ILE A 120 11.03 -6.61 2.15
CA ILE A 120 12.13 -7.03 1.29
C ILE A 120 11.77 -8.32 0.56
N GLY A 121 11.40 -9.37 1.31
CA GLY A 121 11.01 -10.66 0.74
C GLY A 121 9.77 -10.55 -0.14
N GLY A 122 8.80 -9.71 0.24
CA GLY A 122 7.62 -9.49 -0.57
C GLY A 122 7.93 -8.93 -1.96
N VAL A 123 8.81 -7.94 -2.04
CA VAL A 123 9.27 -7.40 -3.33
C VAL A 123 9.99 -8.48 -4.14
N ASP A 124 10.90 -9.22 -3.51
CA ASP A 124 11.66 -10.31 -4.16
C ASP A 124 10.75 -11.40 -4.73
N HIS A 125 9.77 -11.87 -3.95
CA HIS A 125 8.81 -12.88 -4.40
C HIS A 125 7.97 -12.41 -5.59
N LEU A 126 7.48 -11.17 -5.56
CA LEU A 126 6.65 -10.62 -6.63
C LEU A 126 7.42 -10.43 -7.93
N PHE A 127 8.67 -9.96 -7.87
CA PHE A 127 9.50 -9.85 -9.06
C PHE A 127 9.95 -11.21 -9.58
N SER A 128 10.38 -12.14 -8.70
CA SER A 128 10.77 -13.49 -9.09
C SER A 128 9.64 -14.22 -9.82
N TYR A 129 8.40 -14.04 -9.36
CA TYR A 129 7.24 -14.50 -10.08
C TYR A 129 7.07 -13.77 -11.42
N GLY A 130 7.14 -12.44 -11.40
CA GLY A 130 6.91 -11.60 -12.57
C GLY A 130 7.84 -11.86 -13.74
N ILE A 131 9.09 -12.27 -13.46
CA ILE A 131 10.07 -12.68 -14.48
C ILE A 131 9.58 -13.88 -15.28
N GLN A 132 8.82 -14.78 -14.65
CA GLN A 132 8.32 -16.02 -15.27
C GLN A 132 6.92 -15.84 -15.89
N HIS A 133 6.18 -14.80 -15.51
CA HIS A 133 4.75 -14.61 -15.77
C HIS A 133 4.41 -13.27 -16.43
N HIS A 134 5.22 -12.81 -17.37
CA HIS A 134 4.94 -11.66 -18.27
C HIS A 134 4.52 -10.37 -17.53
N LEU A 135 5.06 -10.13 -16.34
CA LEU A 135 4.81 -8.90 -15.59
C LEU A 135 5.31 -7.69 -16.38
N ARG A 136 4.42 -6.76 -16.70
CA ARG A 136 4.74 -5.51 -17.40
C ARG A 136 5.24 -4.46 -16.42
N LYS A 137 4.54 -4.31 -15.28
CA LYS A 137 4.87 -3.27 -14.31
C LYS A 137 4.53 -3.67 -12.88
N LEU A 138 5.43 -3.36 -11.95
CA LEU A 138 5.19 -3.41 -10.52
C LEU A 138 5.13 -1.99 -9.95
N LEU A 139 4.06 -1.68 -9.20
CA LEU A 139 3.98 -0.48 -8.38
C LEU A 139 4.22 -0.86 -6.92
N TYR A 140 5.27 -0.31 -6.33
CA TYR A 140 5.60 -0.50 -4.93
C TYR A 140 5.12 0.68 -4.08
N VAL A 141 4.29 0.39 -3.09
CA VAL A 141 3.87 1.38 -2.09
C VAL A 141 4.92 1.43 -0.99
N SER A 142 5.80 2.41 -1.09
CA SER A 142 6.83 2.73 -0.12
C SER A 142 6.25 3.59 1.02
N SER A 143 7.02 4.55 1.53
CA SER A 143 6.61 5.45 2.61
C SER A 143 7.47 6.71 2.62
N GLY A 144 6.90 7.84 3.05
CA GLY A 144 7.67 9.05 3.36
C GLY A 144 8.75 8.85 4.44
N GLU A 145 8.69 7.78 5.22
CA GLU A 145 9.72 7.46 6.21
C GLU A 145 11.08 7.10 5.61
N VAL A 146 11.15 6.80 4.32
CA VAL A 146 12.43 6.60 3.62
C VAL A 146 13.29 7.87 3.61
N TYR A 147 12.70 9.04 3.77
CA TYR A 147 13.45 10.30 3.84
C TYR A 147 14.26 10.44 5.13
N GLY A 148 13.86 9.77 6.23
CA GLY A 148 14.52 9.91 7.53
C GLY A 148 14.25 11.26 8.20
N GLU A 149 15.20 11.72 9.03
CA GLU A 149 15.08 12.98 9.72
C GLU A 149 15.35 14.16 8.77
N GLY A 150 14.44 15.13 8.76
CA GLY A 150 14.53 16.32 7.93
C GLY A 150 15.20 17.48 8.66
N ASN A 151 15.60 18.48 7.89
CA ASN A 151 16.17 19.72 8.35
C ASN A 151 15.13 20.87 8.48
N GLY A 152 13.84 20.54 8.40
CA GLY A 152 12.75 21.52 8.46
C GLY A 152 12.32 22.10 7.10
N THR A 153 12.94 21.64 6.01
CA THR A 153 12.50 21.97 4.63
C THR A 153 11.72 20.80 4.02
N PRO A 154 10.81 21.04 3.06
CA PRO A 154 10.14 19.97 2.33
C PRO A 154 11.17 19.06 1.64
N PHE A 155 10.94 17.74 1.73
CA PHE A 155 11.77 16.76 1.05
C PHE A 155 11.54 16.77 -0.46
N ARG A 156 12.61 16.51 -1.21
CA ARG A 156 12.58 16.13 -2.61
C ARG A 156 12.78 14.62 -2.75
N GLU A 157 12.48 14.07 -3.91
CA GLU A 157 12.56 12.61 -4.14
C GLU A 157 13.98 12.06 -4.00
N GLU A 158 15.00 12.86 -4.28
CA GLU A 158 16.43 12.53 -4.16
C GLU A 158 16.98 12.69 -2.74
N ASP A 159 16.23 13.30 -1.82
CA ASP A 159 16.72 13.56 -0.47
C ASP A 159 16.83 12.27 0.35
N SER A 160 17.88 12.22 1.20
CA SER A 160 18.15 11.12 2.10
C SER A 160 18.66 11.62 3.44
N GLY A 161 17.78 11.70 4.44
CA GLY A 161 18.16 12.02 5.81
C GLY A 161 18.65 10.80 6.60
N ALA A 162 19.20 11.08 7.78
CA ALA A 162 19.66 10.06 8.71
C ALA A 162 18.51 9.50 9.57
N PHE A 163 18.75 8.34 10.17
CA PHE A 163 17.97 7.80 11.30
C PHE A 163 18.89 6.88 12.13
N ASP A 164 18.49 6.64 13.37
CA ASP A 164 19.26 5.77 14.27
C ASP A 164 19.12 4.30 13.83
N TRP A 165 20.15 3.78 13.19
CA TRP A 165 20.22 2.42 12.65
C TRP A 165 20.07 1.31 13.71
N PHE A 166 20.41 1.60 14.96
CA PHE A 166 20.36 0.63 16.06
C PHE A 166 19.03 0.66 16.82
N SER A 167 18.16 1.59 16.51
CA SER A 167 16.80 1.61 17.03
C SER A 167 15.95 0.52 16.37
N LEU A 168 15.11 -0.17 17.14
CA LEU A 168 14.10 -1.08 16.59
C LEU A 168 13.17 -0.35 15.58
N ARG A 169 12.98 0.95 15.76
CA ARG A 169 12.19 1.78 14.87
C ARG A 169 12.76 1.83 13.45
N ALA A 170 14.08 1.64 13.30
CA ALA A 170 14.76 1.62 12.00
C ALA A 170 14.34 0.43 11.11
N CYS A 171 13.72 -0.61 11.64
CA CYS A 171 13.28 -1.77 10.86
C CYS A 171 12.40 -1.40 9.67
N TYR A 172 11.49 -0.44 9.85
CA TYR A 172 10.54 -0.04 8.80
C TYR A 172 11.19 0.86 7.73
N PRO A 173 11.80 2.02 8.03
CA PRO A 173 12.42 2.85 7.01
C PRO A 173 13.59 2.14 6.30
N SER A 174 14.39 1.33 7.01
CA SER A 174 15.46 0.54 6.36
C SER A 174 14.89 -0.48 5.38
N ALA A 175 13.86 -1.23 5.78
CA ALA A 175 13.23 -2.20 4.91
C ALA A 175 12.61 -1.54 3.67
N LYS A 176 11.95 -0.39 3.85
CA LYS A 176 11.38 0.39 2.73
C LYS A 176 12.45 0.88 1.77
N ARG A 177 13.57 1.45 2.26
CA ARG A 177 14.71 1.86 1.42
C ARG A 177 15.30 0.67 0.64
N THR A 178 15.54 -0.46 1.33
CA THR A 178 16.07 -1.66 0.68
C THR A 178 15.12 -2.19 -0.38
N ALA A 179 13.82 -2.20 -0.11
CA ALA A 179 12.80 -2.62 -1.06
C ALA A 179 12.73 -1.69 -2.30
N GLU A 180 12.88 -0.37 -2.13
CA GLU A 180 13.02 0.55 -3.27
C GLU A 180 14.28 0.24 -4.10
N THR A 181 15.41 -0.03 -3.45
CA THR A 181 16.64 -0.44 -4.13
C THR A 181 16.45 -1.74 -4.90
N LEU A 182 15.75 -2.73 -4.33
CA LEU A 182 15.39 -3.96 -5.03
C LEU A 182 14.52 -3.67 -6.27
N CYS A 183 13.52 -2.82 -6.15
CA CYS A 183 12.67 -2.42 -7.28
C CYS A 183 13.51 -1.85 -8.44
N VAL A 184 14.43 -0.93 -8.15
CA VAL A 184 15.33 -0.34 -9.15
C VAL A 184 16.28 -1.40 -9.75
N SER A 185 16.80 -2.31 -8.92
CA SER A 185 17.68 -3.39 -9.35
C SER A 185 16.98 -4.36 -10.28
N TYR A 186 15.79 -4.81 -9.93
CA TYR A 186 14.98 -5.68 -10.79
C TYR A 186 14.58 -4.99 -12.11
N ALA A 187 14.18 -3.73 -12.05
CA ALA A 187 13.87 -2.96 -13.26
C ALA A 187 15.07 -2.88 -14.21
N SER A 188 16.25 -2.62 -13.67
CA SER A 188 17.48 -2.56 -14.47
C SER A 188 17.90 -3.92 -15.03
N GLN A 189 17.86 -4.97 -14.21
CA GLN A 189 18.39 -6.28 -14.56
C GLN A 189 17.44 -7.07 -15.48
N TYR A 190 16.14 -6.97 -15.27
CA TYR A 190 15.13 -7.78 -15.96
C TYR A 190 14.21 -6.98 -16.87
N GLN A 191 14.43 -5.66 -16.99
CA GLN A 191 13.63 -4.76 -17.86
C GLN A 191 12.12 -4.76 -17.54
N ILE A 192 11.76 -4.98 -16.27
CA ILE A 192 10.38 -4.87 -15.78
C ILE A 192 10.14 -3.42 -15.35
N GLU A 193 9.12 -2.77 -15.90
CA GLU A 193 8.79 -1.41 -15.46
C GLU A 193 8.43 -1.37 -13.98
N THR A 194 8.94 -0.37 -13.27
CA THR A 194 8.68 -0.19 -11.85
C THR A 194 8.31 1.24 -11.54
N SER A 195 7.30 1.40 -10.70
CA SER A 195 6.97 2.70 -10.10
C SER A 195 6.98 2.58 -8.58
N ILE A 196 7.48 3.61 -7.92
CA ILE A 196 7.55 3.69 -6.46
C ILE A 196 6.74 4.91 -6.03
N VAL A 197 5.84 4.75 -5.07
CA VAL A 197 5.11 5.85 -4.45
C VAL A 197 5.46 5.92 -2.97
N ARG A 198 5.69 7.12 -2.46
CA ARG A 198 6.09 7.38 -1.07
C ARG A 198 4.97 8.14 -0.33
N PRO A 199 3.86 7.49 0.01
CA PRO A 199 2.77 8.17 0.70
C PRO A 199 3.22 8.61 2.10
N CYS A 200 2.80 9.83 2.47
CA CYS A 200 2.96 10.37 3.81
C CYS A 200 1.58 10.44 4.47
N HIS A 201 1.42 9.90 5.68
CA HIS A 201 0.24 10.06 6.54
C HIS A 201 -1.13 9.94 5.85
N ILE A 202 -1.33 8.87 5.08
CA ILE A 202 -2.62 8.59 4.45
C ILE A 202 -3.64 8.18 5.51
N TYR A 203 -4.82 8.76 5.45
CA TYR A 203 -5.97 8.41 6.28
C TYR A 203 -7.23 8.26 5.43
N GLY A 204 -8.23 7.56 5.95
CA GLY A 204 -9.49 7.34 5.25
C GLY A 204 -10.46 6.50 6.09
N PRO A 205 -11.68 6.22 5.60
CA PRO A 205 -12.76 5.64 6.41
C PRO A 205 -12.54 4.17 6.82
N PHE A 206 -11.61 3.46 6.17
CA PHE A 206 -11.40 2.03 6.38
C PHE A 206 -10.10 1.68 7.11
N PHE A 207 -9.59 2.58 7.95
CA PHE A 207 -8.49 2.19 8.84
C PHE A 207 -8.97 1.13 9.84
N THR A 208 -8.13 0.13 10.08
CA THR A 208 -8.52 -1.01 10.91
C THR A 208 -8.64 -0.61 12.39
N PRO A 209 -9.44 -1.33 13.20
CA PRO A 209 -9.50 -1.10 14.65
C PRO A 209 -8.14 -1.21 15.36
N LYS A 210 -7.20 -1.94 14.75
CA LYS A 210 -5.82 -2.13 15.25
C LYS A 210 -4.86 -1.01 14.84
N ASP A 211 -5.30 -0.04 14.03
CA ASP A 211 -4.47 1.09 13.64
C ASP A 211 -4.26 2.00 14.86
N ASP A 212 -3.04 2.02 15.40
CA ASP A 212 -2.65 2.77 16.60
C ASP A 212 -1.96 4.10 16.31
N ARG A 213 -1.96 4.54 15.04
CA ARG A 213 -1.43 5.85 14.66
C ARG A 213 -2.26 6.97 15.28
N ALA A 214 -1.60 8.08 15.59
CA ALA A 214 -2.19 9.19 16.37
C ALA A 214 -3.53 9.66 15.77
N TYR A 215 -3.59 9.91 14.47
CA TYR A 215 -4.81 10.37 13.81
C TYR A 215 -5.96 9.35 13.90
N ALA A 216 -5.66 8.05 13.80
CA ALA A 216 -6.68 7.01 13.92
C ALA A 216 -7.26 6.95 15.34
N GLN A 217 -6.40 7.15 16.36
CA GLN A 217 -6.86 7.28 17.75
C GLN A 217 -7.71 8.54 17.95
N PHE A 218 -7.29 9.69 17.42
CA PHE A 218 -8.02 10.95 17.54
C PHE A 218 -9.41 10.84 16.91
N ILE A 219 -9.51 10.27 15.71
CA ILE A 219 -10.80 10.08 15.04
C ILE A 219 -11.70 9.15 15.87
N ARG A 220 -11.18 8.02 16.38
CA ARG A 220 -11.97 7.12 17.23
C ARG A 220 -12.47 7.82 18.48
N ASN A 221 -11.62 8.57 19.17
CA ASN A 221 -12.01 9.29 20.38
C ASN A 221 -13.10 10.34 20.08
N VAL A 222 -12.95 11.11 19.00
CA VAL A 222 -13.99 12.08 18.58
C VAL A 222 -15.31 11.39 18.28
N VAL A 223 -15.29 10.29 17.54
CA VAL A 223 -16.51 9.51 17.20
C VAL A 223 -17.17 8.90 18.45
N ALA A 224 -16.36 8.48 19.43
CA ALA A 224 -16.82 7.93 20.70
C ALA A 224 -17.25 9.02 21.71
N GLY A 225 -17.05 10.31 21.43
CA GLY A 225 -17.28 11.40 22.37
C GLY A 225 -16.26 11.44 23.51
N GLU A 226 -15.08 10.85 23.32
CA GLU A 226 -14.00 10.79 24.29
C GLU A 226 -13.00 11.94 24.10
N ASN A 227 -12.27 12.28 25.15
CA ASN A 227 -11.22 13.30 25.07
C ASN A 227 -9.99 12.81 24.30
N ILE A 228 -9.41 13.69 23.49
CA ILE A 228 -8.11 13.45 22.87
C ILE A 228 -7.03 13.72 23.92
N VAL A 229 -6.22 12.69 24.22
CA VAL A 229 -5.10 12.78 25.13
C VAL A 229 -3.80 12.75 24.33
N LEU A 230 -3.06 13.87 24.35
CA LEU A 230 -1.74 13.93 23.74
C LEU A 230 -0.71 13.28 24.68
N LYS A 231 -0.04 12.25 24.21
CA LYS A 231 1.00 11.51 24.96
C LYS A 231 2.41 12.10 24.80
N SER A 232 2.55 13.11 23.95
CA SER A 232 3.81 13.80 23.68
C SER A 232 3.55 15.29 23.45
N PRO A 233 4.57 16.18 23.57
CA PRO A 233 4.41 17.62 23.37
C PRO A 233 4.06 18.04 21.94
N GLY A 234 3.83 17.09 21.04
CA GLY A 234 3.36 17.38 19.66
C GLY A 234 4.37 18.14 18.80
N LEU A 235 5.66 17.91 18.99
CA LEU A 235 6.72 18.58 18.24
C LEU A 235 6.83 18.12 16.77
N LEU A 236 6.08 17.08 16.37
CA LEU A 236 5.96 16.65 15.00
C LEU A 236 5.02 17.61 14.25
N SER A 237 5.60 18.56 13.55
CA SER A 237 4.87 19.40 12.61
C SER A 237 4.67 18.61 11.32
N LEU A 238 3.45 18.11 11.12
CA LEU A 238 3.03 17.54 9.85
C LEU A 238 2.43 18.67 9.03
N ILE A 239 3.27 19.38 8.28
CA ILE A 239 2.77 20.26 7.24
C ILE A 239 2.70 19.44 5.97
N HIS A 240 1.53 18.89 5.70
CA HIS A 240 1.18 18.44 4.37
C HIS A 240 -0.10 19.13 3.98
N ILE A 241 0.03 20.13 3.14
CA ILE A 241 -1.10 20.72 2.43
C ILE A 241 -1.12 20.02 1.08
N SER A 242 -2.06 19.10 0.89
CA SER A 242 -2.48 18.70 -0.44
C SER A 242 -3.53 19.71 -0.89
N GLU A 243 -3.20 20.51 -1.89
CA GLU A 243 -4.20 21.24 -2.67
C GLU A 243 -4.96 20.27 -3.57
#